data_8bd1473650508c8708f58f0d1d41f51f
#
_entry.id   8bd1473650508c8708f58f0d1d41f51f
#
_cell.length_a   1.000
_cell.length_b   1.000
_cell.length_c   1.000
_cell.angle_alpha   90.00
_cell.angle_beta   90.00
_cell.angle_gamma   90.00
#
_symmetry.space_group_name_H-M   'P 1'
#
loop_
_entity.id
_entity.type
_entity.pdbx_description
1 polymer ?
#
loop_
_entity_poly.entity_id
_entity_poly.type
_entity_poly.pdbx_seq_one_letter_code
_entity_poly.pdbx_strand_id
1 'polypeptide(L)'
;MKFLFCLNIVTVISSAFSFQSASNTISSVFSLQSASNTTSSRRLIGSNSECGTTRLRKSWTGWSQAERSLYLSAVEEAIAQGFHQAMIKVHQDNKSELEAHGTCGFTLWHRRYVLVYENMLRSLKPEFKCVTVPFWNVMDDFNKQHDGECDNFIDCSAILTGIGGVPTGQETRTYLDNQRTGACYPGRPYLDYPDDNGETGCMIRDDLTDTPVVGGASYVSLFSMITSNTDYSTFTRRLQNGIHNEVHATVGGTFGSFGAPADVLFYSWHSTVDMLHYIWHHCHLKAPINSTGISTSVWNFNGANQECRLTKRAINGIDASLTVSSKIHMEADGMDVTVHEKLKAMFADVGTTYGDYVDTRSLSADYTYDYEIPLDFFRILNDDDMCPGYQGTGEVPDVTTPGDDSDDLTYWEWYEQTKAQLEVLYPDDPAKVTQQLEYLDCLGINETFGVPESVGDESLQGSIIANPHCATILDAIENDSTLVDSRVDEKKWGDKVSKDVSKNKLSSAASTTTGLSVVTVVVTMMWATL
;
A
#
# COMPACT_ATOMS: atom_id res chain seq x y z
N MET A 1 15.22 -61.52 26.19
CA MET A 1 15.94 -60.68 27.14
C MET A 1 15.14 -59.40 27.27
N LYS A 2 14.30 -59.32 28.14
CA LYS A 2 14.11 -58.79 29.53
C LYS A 2 15.03 -57.55 29.81
N PHE A 3 14.41 -56.42 30.07
CA PHE A 3 14.65 -55.41 31.11
C PHE A 3 13.98 -54.11 30.66
N LEU A 4 13.37 -53.31 31.35
CA LEU A 4 12.73 -53.21 32.71
C LEU A 4 12.26 -51.73 32.76
N PHE A 5 11.04 -51.55 33.22
CA PHE A 5 10.37 -50.26 33.52
C PHE A 5 11.10 -49.48 34.61
N CYS A 6 11.12 -48.15 34.52
CA CYS A 6 11.16 -47.27 35.67
C CYS A 6 10.10 -46.18 35.55
N LEU A 7 9.10 -46.29 36.41
CA LEU A 7 8.03 -45.32 36.64
C LEU A 7 8.49 -44.36 37.71
N ASN A 8 8.46 -43.05 37.47
CA ASN A 8 8.57 -42.05 38.55
C ASN A 8 7.24 -41.27 38.65
N ILE A 9 6.59 -41.50 39.78
CA ILE A 9 5.42 -40.78 40.26
C ILE A 9 5.89 -39.51 40.95
N VAL A 10 5.41 -38.33 40.51
CA VAL A 10 5.53 -37.08 41.26
C VAL A 10 4.17 -36.67 41.76
N THR A 11 4.09 -36.59 43.08
CA THR A 11 2.91 -36.27 43.89
C THR A 11 2.69 -34.74 43.82
N VAL A 12 1.47 -34.33 43.46
CA VAL A 12 1.01 -32.95 43.53
C VAL A 12 0.41 -32.68 44.90
N ILE A 13 0.94 -31.70 45.60
CA ILE A 13 0.37 -31.18 46.86
C ILE A 13 -0.47 -29.94 46.52
N SER A 14 -1.77 -30.05 46.75
CA SER A 14 -2.71 -28.93 46.74
C SER A 14 -2.63 -28.16 48.07
N SER A 15 -2.44 -26.87 48.02
CA SER A 15 -2.72 -25.97 49.14
C SER A 15 -3.76 -24.93 48.73
N ALA A 16 -4.93 -25.05 49.30
CA ALA A 16 -6.02 -24.10 49.19
C ALA A 16 -5.75 -22.91 50.14
N PHE A 17 -5.84 -21.72 49.64
CA PHE A 17 -6.00 -20.52 50.45
C PHE A 17 -7.33 -19.84 50.10
N SER A 18 -8.21 -19.84 51.14
CA SER A 18 -9.43 -19.06 51.17
C SER A 18 -9.11 -17.66 51.67
N PHE A 19 -9.62 -16.62 50.98
CA PHE A 19 -9.73 -15.27 51.55
C PHE A 19 -11.15 -14.77 51.50
N GLN A 20 -11.58 -14.31 52.70
CA GLN A 20 -12.90 -13.77 52.99
C GLN A 20 -13.07 -12.35 52.45
N SER A 21 -14.32 -12.06 52.14
CA SER A 21 -14.85 -10.75 51.79
C SER A 21 -14.77 -9.73 52.95
N ALA A 22 -14.46 -8.49 52.62
CA ALA A 22 -14.83 -7.33 53.41
C ALA A 22 -15.42 -6.25 52.53
N SER A 23 -16.73 -6.05 52.70
CA SER A 23 -17.48 -4.92 52.15
C SER A 23 -17.22 -3.67 52.98
N ASN A 24 -16.90 -2.54 52.34
CA ASN A 24 -17.08 -1.23 52.97
C ASN A 24 -17.70 -0.26 51.94
N THR A 25 -18.92 0.11 52.28
CA THR A 25 -19.76 1.15 51.72
C THR A 25 -19.24 2.52 52.16
N ILE A 26 -18.91 3.43 51.25
CA ILE A 26 -18.89 4.86 51.54
C ILE A 26 -19.63 5.59 50.45
N SER A 27 -20.78 6.14 50.86
CA SER A 27 -21.54 7.15 50.09
C SER A 27 -20.88 8.52 50.26
N SER A 28 -20.60 9.22 49.16
CA SER A 28 -20.42 10.66 49.16
C SER A 28 -21.13 11.26 47.97
N VAL A 29 -22.12 12.09 48.34
CA VAL A 29 -22.95 12.93 47.46
C VAL A 29 -22.10 14.10 46.96
N PHE A 30 -21.96 14.28 45.66
CA PHE A 30 -21.59 15.56 45.07
C PHE A 30 -22.60 15.98 44.01
N SER A 31 -23.14 17.18 44.21
CA SER A 31 -24.06 17.86 43.32
C SER A 31 -23.32 18.35 42.05
N LEU A 32 -23.85 17.99 40.88
CA LEU A 32 -23.40 18.50 39.60
C LEU A 32 -24.21 19.71 39.16
N GLN A 33 -23.54 20.84 39.00
CA GLN A 33 -24.03 21.96 38.23
C GLN A 33 -23.97 21.65 36.74
N SER A 34 -25.08 21.86 36.05
CA SER A 34 -25.20 21.68 34.61
C SER A 34 -24.50 22.80 33.85
N ALA A 35 -23.46 22.49 33.11
CA ALA A 35 -22.96 23.29 32.01
C ALA A 35 -23.52 22.70 30.70
N SER A 36 -24.35 23.46 30.01
CA SER A 36 -24.90 23.13 28.70
C SER A 36 -23.79 23.28 27.63
N ASN A 37 -23.17 22.20 27.26
CA ASN A 37 -22.39 22.14 26.03
C ASN A 37 -23.26 21.53 24.93
N THR A 38 -23.57 22.31 23.93
CA THR A 38 -24.13 21.86 22.66
C THR A 38 -23.10 21.04 21.89
N THR A 39 -23.08 19.75 22.17
CA THR A 39 -22.33 18.77 21.36
C THR A 39 -23.11 18.52 20.07
N SER A 40 -22.54 18.96 18.96
CA SER A 40 -22.98 18.58 17.63
C SER A 40 -22.98 17.04 17.54
N SER A 41 -24.16 16.47 17.38
CA SER A 41 -24.34 15.02 17.30
C SER A 41 -23.69 14.50 16.00
N ARG A 42 -22.48 13.96 16.08
CA ARG A 42 -21.98 13.02 15.07
C ARG A 42 -22.98 11.87 14.98
N ARG A 43 -23.67 11.72 13.86
CA ARG A 43 -24.38 10.49 13.54
C ARG A 43 -23.32 9.39 13.42
N LEU A 44 -23.22 8.55 14.43
CA LEU A 44 -22.48 7.29 14.36
C LEU A 44 -23.16 6.41 13.30
N ILE A 45 -22.54 6.30 12.16
CA ILE A 45 -22.92 5.33 11.12
C ILE A 45 -22.56 3.97 11.69
N GLY A 46 -23.56 3.10 11.84
CA GLY A 46 -23.51 1.70 12.17
C GLY A 46 -22.37 1.22 13.10
N SER A 47 -22.56 1.30 14.42
CA SER A 47 -21.63 0.64 15.34
C SER A 47 -21.72 -0.86 15.20
N ASN A 48 -20.62 -1.51 14.83
CA ASN A 48 -20.45 -2.95 15.03
C ASN A 48 -20.39 -3.17 16.54
N SER A 49 -21.52 -3.47 17.17
CA SER A 49 -21.69 -3.42 18.63
C SER A 49 -20.74 -4.34 19.40
N GLU A 50 -20.15 -5.34 18.73
CA GLU A 50 -19.22 -6.27 19.33
C GLU A 50 -17.77 -5.78 19.37
N CYS A 51 -17.35 -4.95 18.41
CA CYS A 51 -16.00 -4.37 18.36
C CYS A 51 -15.93 -2.94 18.91
N GLY A 52 -17.06 -2.39 19.38
CA GLY A 52 -17.15 -1.11 20.08
C GLY A 52 -17.00 0.16 19.22
N THR A 53 -16.50 0.04 17.98
CA THR A 53 -16.25 1.16 17.06
C THR A 53 -16.49 0.75 15.60
N THR A 54 -16.66 1.73 14.71
CA THR A 54 -16.56 1.53 13.25
C THR A 54 -15.20 0.92 12.93
N ARG A 55 -15.11 0.06 11.90
CA ARG A 55 -13.82 -0.44 11.42
C ARG A 55 -12.93 0.74 11.04
N LEU A 56 -11.80 0.87 11.68
CA LEU A 56 -10.81 1.90 11.41
C LEU A 56 -9.52 1.23 10.95
N ARG A 57 -9.14 1.45 9.69
CA ARG A 57 -7.85 1.03 9.18
C ARG A 57 -6.82 2.08 9.55
N LYS A 58 -5.79 1.66 10.29
CA LYS A 58 -4.69 2.50 10.75
C LYS A 58 -3.41 2.11 10.02
N SER A 59 -2.42 3.00 10.08
CA SER A 59 -1.09 2.64 9.62
C SER A 59 -0.50 1.51 10.47
N TRP A 60 0.39 0.73 9.87
CA TRP A 60 1.16 -0.28 10.62
C TRP A 60 1.90 0.33 11.82
N THR A 61 2.47 1.52 11.64
CA THR A 61 3.17 2.25 12.70
C THR A 61 2.23 2.81 13.77
N GLY A 62 0.99 3.14 13.41
CA GLY A 62 -0.06 3.58 14.34
C GLY A 62 -0.65 2.45 15.20
N TRP A 63 -0.32 1.19 14.91
CA TRP A 63 -0.73 0.04 15.71
C TRP A 63 0.19 -0.21 16.90
N SER A 64 -0.40 -0.61 18.02
CA SER A 64 0.34 -1.20 19.13
C SER A 64 0.95 -2.56 18.73
N GLN A 65 1.97 -3.00 19.46
CA GLN A 65 2.55 -4.33 19.26
C GLN A 65 1.50 -5.46 19.40
N ALA A 66 0.51 -5.29 20.28
CA ALA A 66 -0.55 -6.26 20.48
C ALA A 66 -1.46 -6.36 19.24
N GLU A 67 -1.84 -5.22 18.61
CA GLU A 67 -2.62 -5.20 17.38
C GLU A 67 -1.86 -5.85 16.22
N ARG A 68 -0.57 -5.51 16.04
CA ARG A 68 0.30 -6.14 15.03
C ARG A 68 0.40 -7.65 15.23
N SER A 69 0.62 -8.09 16.47
CA SER A 69 0.71 -9.52 16.81
C SER A 69 -0.60 -10.26 16.56
N LEU A 70 -1.74 -9.64 16.88
CA LEU A 70 -3.06 -10.22 16.63
C LEU A 70 -3.35 -10.38 15.14
N TYR A 71 -3.02 -9.36 14.33
CA TYR A 71 -3.13 -9.42 12.87
C TYR A 71 -2.28 -10.54 12.29
N LEU A 72 -1.00 -10.62 12.66
CA LEU A 72 -0.11 -11.68 12.19
C LEU A 72 -0.62 -13.07 12.59
N SER A 73 -1.17 -13.22 13.81
CA SER A 73 -1.78 -14.49 14.23
C SER A 73 -3.02 -14.87 13.43
N ALA A 74 -3.82 -13.88 13.02
CA ALA A 74 -4.96 -14.14 12.13
C ALA A 74 -4.51 -14.58 10.73
N VAL A 75 -3.42 -13.98 10.22
CA VAL A 75 -2.82 -14.38 8.94
C VAL A 75 -2.22 -15.80 9.02
N GLU A 76 -1.47 -16.10 10.08
CA GLU A 76 -0.93 -17.46 10.32
C GLU A 76 -2.04 -18.50 10.34
N GLU A 77 -3.17 -18.21 10.97
CA GLU A 77 -4.35 -19.08 10.95
C GLU A 77 -4.94 -19.22 9.54
N ALA A 78 -5.01 -18.13 8.77
CA ALA A 78 -5.48 -18.17 7.38
C ALA A 78 -4.57 -19.04 6.49
N ILE A 79 -3.26 -18.96 6.70
CA ILE A 79 -2.26 -19.81 6.05
C ILE A 79 -2.48 -21.27 6.44
N ALA A 80 -2.55 -21.58 7.74
CA ALA A 80 -2.73 -22.93 8.25
C ALA A 80 -4.01 -23.60 7.75
N GLN A 81 -5.10 -22.82 7.58
CA GLN A 81 -6.35 -23.32 7.03
C GLN A 81 -6.40 -23.30 5.49
N GLY A 82 -5.37 -22.78 4.80
CA GLY A 82 -5.28 -22.69 3.35
C GLY A 82 -6.23 -21.65 2.72
N PHE A 83 -6.79 -20.73 3.50
CA PHE A 83 -7.58 -19.61 2.97
C PHE A 83 -6.70 -18.57 2.29
N HIS A 84 -5.52 -18.31 2.87
CA HIS A 84 -4.57 -17.39 2.27
C HIS A 84 -4.16 -17.85 0.86
N GLN A 85 -3.81 -19.14 0.70
CA GLN A 85 -3.48 -19.73 -0.61
C GLN A 85 -4.64 -19.66 -1.60
N ALA A 86 -5.88 -19.85 -1.15
CA ALA A 86 -7.04 -19.70 -2.02
C ALA A 86 -7.24 -18.26 -2.50
N MET A 87 -6.97 -17.27 -1.64
CA MET A 87 -7.01 -15.85 -2.03
C MET A 87 -5.90 -15.52 -3.04
N ILE A 88 -4.68 -16.03 -2.89
CA ILE A 88 -3.61 -15.83 -3.89
C ILE A 88 -4.07 -16.28 -5.28
N LYS A 89 -4.70 -17.45 -5.37
CA LYS A 89 -5.21 -17.99 -6.64
C LYS A 89 -6.27 -17.11 -7.30
N VAL A 90 -7.06 -16.37 -6.51
CA VAL A 90 -8.01 -15.38 -7.07
C VAL A 90 -7.28 -14.29 -7.84
N HIS A 91 -6.18 -13.77 -7.32
CA HIS A 91 -5.43 -12.70 -7.97
C HIS A 91 -4.60 -13.20 -9.16
N GLN A 92 -4.14 -14.46 -9.11
CA GLN A 92 -3.36 -15.07 -10.20
C GLN A 92 -4.22 -15.64 -11.33
N ASP A 93 -5.54 -15.82 -11.13
CA ASP A 93 -6.41 -16.32 -12.19
C ASP A 93 -6.43 -15.34 -13.38
N ASN A 94 -6.21 -15.87 -14.58
CA ASN A 94 -6.05 -15.05 -15.79
C ASN A 94 -7.22 -14.10 -16.05
N LYS A 95 -8.46 -14.48 -15.71
CA LYS A 95 -9.62 -13.61 -15.93
C LYS A 95 -9.71 -12.55 -14.83
N SER A 96 -9.45 -12.95 -13.58
CA SER A 96 -9.41 -12.04 -12.46
C SER A 96 -8.32 -10.98 -12.65
N GLU A 97 -7.10 -11.41 -13.00
CA GLU A 97 -5.94 -10.54 -13.20
C GLU A 97 -6.20 -9.50 -14.30
N LEU A 98 -6.75 -9.92 -15.42
CA LEU A 98 -7.01 -9.02 -16.55
C LEU A 98 -8.11 -8.00 -16.29
N GLU A 99 -9.03 -8.26 -15.38
CA GLU A 99 -10.00 -7.29 -14.90
C GLU A 99 -9.43 -6.41 -13.79
N ALA A 100 -8.62 -6.98 -12.92
CA ALA A 100 -7.99 -6.30 -11.81
C ALA A 100 -6.97 -5.22 -12.26
N HIS A 101 -6.29 -5.43 -13.40
CA HIS A 101 -5.18 -4.57 -13.83
C HIS A 101 -5.40 -3.97 -15.22
N GLY A 102 -4.89 -2.74 -15.41
CA GLY A 102 -5.00 -2.01 -16.69
C GLY A 102 -6.42 -1.61 -17.06
N THR A 103 -7.34 -1.59 -16.12
CA THR A 103 -8.74 -1.20 -16.28
C THR A 103 -9.15 -0.13 -15.28
N CYS A 104 -10.28 0.53 -15.50
CA CYS A 104 -10.87 1.43 -14.49
C CYS A 104 -11.41 0.67 -13.26
N GLY A 105 -11.52 -0.64 -13.35
CA GLY A 105 -11.91 -1.48 -12.23
C GLY A 105 -10.83 -1.60 -11.15
N PHE A 106 -9.58 -1.27 -11.45
CA PHE A 106 -8.42 -1.54 -10.60
C PHE A 106 -8.66 -1.26 -9.11
N THR A 107 -8.95 -0.03 -8.71
CA THR A 107 -9.09 0.31 -7.29
C THR A 107 -10.29 -0.36 -6.63
N LEU A 108 -11.41 -0.48 -7.33
CA LEU A 108 -12.64 -1.07 -6.78
C LEU A 108 -12.58 -2.60 -6.74
N TRP A 109 -11.89 -3.22 -7.70
CA TRP A 109 -11.62 -4.65 -7.69
C TRP A 109 -10.76 -5.02 -6.47
N HIS A 110 -9.66 -4.28 -6.25
CA HIS A 110 -8.78 -4.51 -5.11
C HIS A 110 -9.44 -4.12 -3.78
N ARG A 111 -10.30 -3.10 -3.75
CA ARG A 111 -11.13 -2.78 -2.57
C ARG A 111 -11.98 -3.97 -2.13
N ARG A 112 -12.68 -4.61 -3.08
CA ARG A 112 -13.43 -5.83 -2.83
C ARG A 112 -12.54 -6.96 -2.32
N TYR A 113 -11.41 -7.15 -2.96
CA TYR A 113 -10.47 -8.21 -2.64
C TYR A 113 -9.89 -8.07 -1.22
N VAL A 114 -9.42 -6.89 -0.85
CA VAL A 114 -8.90 -6.59 0.51
C VAL A 114 -10.02 -6.69 1.56
N LEU A 115 -11.23 -6.21 1.26
CA LEU A 115 -12.37 -6.31 2.16
C LEU A 115 -12.73 -7.78 2.46
N VAL A 116 -12.78 -8.62 1.44
CA VAL A 116 -13.06 -10.06 1.61
C VAL A 116 -11.95 -10.73 2.42
N TYR A 117 -10.68 -10.39 2.16
CA TYR A 117 -9.56 -10.89 2.96
C TYR A 117 -9.70 -10.49 4.44
N GLU A 118 -9.99 -9.23 4.71
CA GLU A 118 -10.24 -8.74 6.07
C GLU A 118 -11.41 -9.49 6.75
N ASN A 119 -12.53 -9.68 6.05
CA ASN A 119 -13.68 -10.43 6.56
C ASN A 119 -13.32 -11.90 6.83
N MET A 120 -12.52 -12.51 5.96
CA MET A 120 -12.01 -13.86 6.14
C MET A 120 -11.19 -13.95 7.44
N LEU A 121 -10.20 -13.10 7.65
CA LEU A 121 -9.40 -13.07 8.89
C LEU A 121 -10.29 -12.96 10.13
N ARG A 122 -11.27 -12.05 10.09
CA ARG A 122 -12.23 -11.80 11.20
C ARG A 122 -13.10 -13.02 11.52
N SER A 123 -13.35 -13.89 10.55
CA SER A 123 -14.22 -15.07 10.70
C SER A 123 -13.51 -16.32 11.23
N LEU A 124 -12.17 -16.35 11.23
CA LEU A 124 -11.40 -17.55 11.55
C LEU A 124 -11.51 -17.98 13.02
N LYS A 125 -11.46 -17.00 13.93
CA LYS A 125 -11.59 -17.23 15.39
C LYS A 125 -12.27 -16.04 16.07
N PRO A 126 -12.93 -16.25 17.22
CA PRO A 126 -13.61 -15.18 17.95
C PRO A 126 -12.70 -14.01 18.34
N GLU A 127 -11.44 -14.27 18.68
CA GLU A 127 -10.45 -13.25 19.03
C GLU A 127 -10.07 -12.35 17.85
N PHE A 128 -10.24 -12.81 16.60
CA PHE A 128 -9.92 -12.06 15.39
C PHE A 128 -11.07 -11.18 14.88
N LYS A 129 -12.24 -11.27 15.50
CA LYS A 129 -13.46 -10.58 15.02
C LYS A 129 -13.33 -9.09 14.79
N CYS A 130 -12.37 -8.44 15.44
CA CYS A 130 -12.12 -7.00 15.34
C CYS A 130 -10.83 -6.63 14.59
N VAL A 131 -10.15 -7.60 14.00
CA VAL A 131 -8.97 -7.37 13.18
C VAL A 131 -9.35 -6.53 11.95
N THR A 132 -8.51 -5.56 11.60
CA THR A 132 -8.55 -4.83 10.33
C THR A 132 -7.26 -5.07 9.57
N VAL A 133 -7.23 -4.74 8.28
CA VAL A 133 -5.98 -4.72 7.51
C VAL A 133 -5.29 -3.38 7.73
N PRO A 134 -4.03 -3.33 8.19
CA PRO A 134 -3.32 -2.07 8.33
C PRO A 134 -2.97 -1.51 6.95
N PHE A 135 -2.80 -0.20 6.84
CA PHE A 135 -2.18 0.36 5.65
C PHE A 135 -0.68 0.60 5.86
N TRP A 136 0.08 0.61 4.78
CA TRP A 136 1.49 0.94 4.75
C TRP A 136 1.67 2.44 4.49
N ASN A 137 2.16 3.19 5.47
CA ASN A 137 2.41 4.62 5.33
C ASN A 137 3.77 4.87 4.66
N VAL A 138 3.87 4.53 3.40
CA VAL A 138 5.10 4.67 2.59
C VAL A 138 5.52 6.15 2.43
N MET A 139 4.58 7.09 2.59
CA MET A 139 4.86 8.52 2.57
C MET A 139 5.76 8.94 3.75
N ASP A 140 5.45 8.43 4.94
CA ASP A 140 6.26 8.65 6.14
C ASP A 140 7.64 8.00 6.01
N ASP A 141 7.71 6.83 5.36
CA ASP A 141 8.99 6.18 5.07
C ASP A 141 9.85 7.05 4.13
N PHE A 142 9.24 7.68 3.11
CA PHE A 142 9.92 8.61 2.21
C PHE A 142 10.43 9.84 2.94
N ASN A 143 9.59 10.47 3.78
CA ASN A 143 9.99 11.65 4.54
C ASN A 143 11.16 11.37 5.47
N LYS A 144 11.13 10.23 6.19
CA LYS A 144 12.24 9.82 7.07
C LYS A 144 13.56 9.70 6.31
N GLN A 145 13.52 9.13 5.09
CA GLN A 145 14.72 9.04 4.28
C GLN A 145 15.20 10.41 3.81
N HIS A 146 14.28 11.26 3.34
CA HIS A 146 14.59 12.64 2.95
C HIS A 146 15.21 13.42 4.11
N ASP A 147 14.67 13.27 5.31
CA ASP A 147 15.12 13.98 6.50
C ASP A 147 16.37 13.35 7.15
N GLY A 148 16.93 12.29 6.54
CA GLY A 148 18.15 11.62 6.99
C GLY A 148 17.98 10.81 8.27
N GLU A 149 16.77 10.40 8.61
CA GLU A 149 16.48 9.56 9.77
C GLU A 149 16.83 8.08 9.53
N CYS A 150 16.92 7.67 8.26
CA CYS A 150 17.22 6.31 7.83
C CYS A 150 17.87 6.33 6.43
N ASP A 151 18.63 5.28 6.08
CA ASP A 151 19.48 5.26 4.89
C ASP A 151 18.86 4.56 3.67
N ASN A 152 17.95 3.60 3.88
CA ASN A 152 17.42 2.75 2.83
C ASN A 152 15.98 2.32 3.11
N PHE A 153 15.32 1.67 2.13
CA PHE A 153 13.90 1.34 2.21
C PHE A 153 13.56 0.42 3.39
N ILE A 154 14.43 -0.55 3.70
CA ILE A 154 14.14 -1.50 4.79
C ILE A 154 14.32 -0.84 6.16
N ASP A 155 15.25 0.09 6.30
CA ASP A 155 15.49 0.82 7.55
C ASP A 155 14.40 1.86 7.81
N CYS A 156 13.90 2.51 6.75
CA CYS A 156 12.85 3.51 6.84
C CYS A 156 11.48 2.89 7.13
N SER A 157 11.24 1.66 6.67
CA SER A 157 9.91 1.06 6.64
C SER A 157 9.72 -0.02 7.71
N ALA A 158 9.10 0.36 8.82
CA ALA A 158 8.83 -0.57 9.92
C ALA A 158 7.92 -1.76 9.55
N ILE A 159 7.13 -1.66 8.48
CA ILE A 159 6.28 -2.76 8.04
C ILE A 159 7.08 -3.82 7.27
N LEU A 160 8.11 -3.43 6.52
CA LEU A 160 8.97 -4.35 5.79
C LEU A 160 9.67 -5.35 6.72
N THR A 161 10.12 -4.88 7.88
CA THR A 161 10.70 -5.74 8.91
C THR A 161 9.66 -6.36 9.84
N GLY A 162 8.52 -5.70 10.02
CA GLY A 162 7.40 -6.19 10.84
C GLY A 162 6.68 -7.39 10.23
N ILE A 163 6.67 -7.49 8.90
CA ILE A 163 6.09 -8.61 8.13
C ILE A 163 7.22 -9.30 7.38
N GLY A 164 7.65 -10.44 7.85
CA GLY A 164 8.73 -11.23 7.26
C GLY A 164 10.09 -11.10 7.96
N GLY A 165 10.28 -10.12 8.83
CA GLY A 165 11.56 -9.90 9.51
C GLY A 165 12.62 -9.29 8.61
N VAL A 166 13.90 -9.51 8.93
CA VAL A 166 15.05 -9.03 8.15
C VAL A 166 15.50 -10.11 7.15
N PRO A 167 16.05 -9.72 6.00
CA PRO A 167 16.51 -10.68 5.00
C PRO A 167 17.72 -11.49 5.48
N THR A 168 17.82 -12.75 5.04
CA THR A 168 18.91 -13.67 5.43
C THR A 168 19.82 -14.05 4.27
N GLY A 169 19.66 -13.44 3.10
CA GLY A 169 20.44 -13.72 1.90
C GLY A 169 19.58 -14.10 0.70
N GLN A 170 20.21 -14.42 -0.41
CA GLN A 170 19.51 -14.79 -1.64
C GLN A 170 19.08 -16.25 -1.61
N GLU A 171 17.85 -16.49 -2.04
CA GLU A 171 17.25 -17.80 -2.13
C GLU A 171 16.31 -17.87 -3.33
N THR A 172 16.12 -19.07 -3.88
CA THR A 172 15.12 -19.30 -4.93
C THR A 172 13.94 -20.04 -4.34
N ARG A 173 12.74 -19.49 -4.55
CA ARG A 173 11.48 -20.09 -4.11
C ARG A 173 10.49 -20.16 -5.28
N THR A 174 9.56 -21.09 -5.18
CA THR A 174 8.47 -21.28 -6.14
C THR A 174 7.15 -21.10 -5.44
N TYR A 175 6.34 -20.15 -5.92
CA TYR A 175 5.01 -19.86 -5.37
C TYR A 175 3.99 -19.89 -6.50
N LEU A 176 3.10 -20.89 -6.48
CA LEU A 176 1.99 -21.05 -7.43
C LEU A 176 2.44 -20.94 -8.89
N ASP A 177 3.39 -21.81 -9.26
CA ASP A 177 4.01 -21.89 -10.58
C ASP A 177 4.95 -20.72 -10.96
N ASN A 178 5.20 -19.78 -10.04
CA ASN A 178 6.17 -18.71 -10.24
C ASN A 178 7.48 -19.03 -9.49
N GLN A 179 8.59 -19.00 -10.23
CA GLN A 179 9.92 -19.11 -9.65
C GLN A 179 10.51 -17.70 -9.50
N ARG A 180 10.93 -17.37 -8.29
CA ARG A 180 11.53 -16.07 -7.97
C ARG A 180 12.83 -16.27 -7.23
N THR A 181 13.78 -15.38 -7.47
CA THR A 181 15.05 -15.32 -6.75
C THR A 181 15.15 -13.98 -6.06
N GLY A 182 15.57 -13.98 -4.80
CA GLY A 182 15.71 -12.76 -4.02
C GLY A 182 16.17 -13.04 -2.61
N ALA A 183 16.14 -12.04 -1.75
CA ALA A 183 16.43 -12.19 -0.35
C ALA A 183 15.30 -12.93 0.36
N CYS A 184 15.67 -13.86 1.25
CA CYS A 184 14.71 -14.60 2.08
C CYS A 184 14.34 -13.80 3.32
N TYR A 185 13.05 -13.60 3.53
CA TYR A 185 12.45 -12.95 4.70
C TYR A 185 11.76 -14.03 5.56
N PRO A 186 12.42 -14.54 6.61
CA PRO A 186 11.98 -15.74 7.33
C PRO A 186 11.07 -15.46 8.53
N GLY A 187 10.75 -14.20 8.81
CA GLY A 187 9.94 -13.81 9.97
C GLY A 187 8.45 -14.13 9.81
N ARG A 188 7.69 -13.83 10.88
CA ARG A 188 6.23 -13.96 10.85
C ARG A 188 5.61 -13.12 9.72
N PRO A 189 4.59 -13.61 9.03
CA PRO A 189 3.84 -14.86 9.30
C PRO A 189 4.34 -16.09 8.53
N TYR A 190 5.56 -16.07 7.97
CA TYR A 190 6.04 -17.08 7.00
C TYR A 190 6.73 -18.30 7.61
N LEU A 191 6.81 -18.41 8.93
CA LEU A 191 7.51 -19.51 9.62
C LEU A 191 7.06 -20.91 9.17
N ASP A 192 5.76 -21.08 8.97
CA ASP A 192 5.14 -22.33 8.51
C ASP A 192 4.52 -22.18 7.10
N TYR A 193 4.87 -21.12 6.36
CA TYR A 193 4.32 -20.87 5.03
C TYR A 193 5.01 -21.75 3.99
N PRO A 194 4.28 -22.67 3.34
CA PRO A 194 4.87 -23.57 2.35
C PRO A 194 4.99 -22.87 0.99
N ASP A 195 6.10 -23.09 0.31
CA ASP A 195 6.24 -22.84 -1.11
C ASP A 195 5.69 -24.01 -1.95
N ASP A 196 5.81 -23.94 -3.29
CA ASP A 196 5.32 -24.98 -4.20
C ASP A 196 6.09 -26.30 -4.07
N ASN A 197 7.27 -26.29 -3.47
CA ASN A 197 8.09 -27.46 -3.20
C ASN A 197 7.80 -28.07 -1.81
N GLY A 198 6.98 -27.40 -1.00
CA GLY A 198 6.69 -27.79 0.38
C GLY A 198 7.76 -27.37 1.38
N GLU A 199 8.72 -26.54 0.99
CA GLU A 199 9.67 -25.89 1.90
C GLU A 199 9.00 -24.70 2.58
N THR A 200 9.34 -24.44 3.84
CA THR A 200 8.70 -23.40 4.66
C THR A 200 9.68 -22.34 5.13
N GLY A 201 9.17 -21.29 5.71
CA GLY A 201 9.94 -20.35 6.50
C GLY A 201 10.56 -19.19 5.73
N CYS A 202 10.13 -18.92 4.50
CA CYS A 202 10.73 -17.85 3.70
C CYS A 202 9.73 -17.19 2.75
N MET A 203 9.71 -15.87 2.71
CA MET A 203 9.10 -15.07 1.65
C MET A 203 10.22 -14.38 0.87
N ILE A 204 10.13 -14.37 -0.45
CA ILE A 204 11.17 -13.81 -1.33
C ILE A 204 10.79 -12.37 -1.71
N ARG A 205 11.69 -11.44 -1.44
CA ARG A 205 11.69 -10.05 -1.90
C ARG A 205 13.07 -9.71 -2.44
N ASP A 206 13.22 -8.59 -3.13
CA ASP A 206 14.54 -8.10 -3.50
C ASP A 206 15.32 -7.63 -2.26
N ASP A 207 16.64 -7.49 -2.41
CA ASP A 207 17.47 -6.94 -1.35
C ASP A 207 17.29 -5.42 -1.31
N LEU A 208 16.64 -4.93 -0.26
CA LEU A 208 16.30 -3.52 -0.09
C LEU A 208 17.30 -2.75 0.78
N THR A 209 18.44 -3.36 1.14
CA THR A 209 19.42 -2.75 2.06
C THR A 209 20.20 -1.59 1.43
N ASP A 210 20.26 -1.54 0.09
CA ASP A 210 20.89 -0.44 -0.66
C ASP A 210 19.86 0.30 -1.57
N THR A 211 18.57 0.02 -1.38
CA THR A 211 17.50 0.58 -2.21
C THR A 211 16.84 1.75 -1.50
N PRO A 212 16.72 2.92 -2.13
CA PRO A 212 16.00 4.04 -1.54
C PRO A 212 14.48 3.76 -1.50
N VAL A 213 13.77 4.50 -0.66
CA VAL A 213 12.31 4.56 -0.71
C VAL A 213 11.89 5.11 -2.08
N VAL A 214 10.82 4.55 -2.64
CA VAL A 214 10.35 4.93 -3.98
C VAL A 214 9.98 6.41 -4.05
N GLY A 215 10.46 7.12 -5.06
CA GLY A 215 10.23 8.56 -5.22
C GLY A 215 8.76 8.94 -5.40
N GLY A 216 7.97 8.07 -6.03
CA GLY A 216 6.52 8.26 -6.15
C GLY A 216 5.75 8.29 -4.82
N ALA A 217 6.41 7.95 -3.70
CA ALA A 217 5.82 8.03 -2.36
C ALA A 217 5.90 9.44 -1.75
N SER A 218 6.57 10.40 -2.39
CA SER A 218 6.59 11.77 -1.92
C SER A 218 5.18 12.34 -1.76
N TYR A 219 4.97 13.18 -0.74
CA TYR A 219 3.66 13.81 -0.54
C TYR A 219 3.26 14.69 -1.71
N VAL A 220 4.20 15.38 -2.34
CA VAL A 220 3.94 16.24 -3.51
C VAL A 220 3.46 15.41 -4.70
N SER A 221 4.12 14.30 -5.03
CA SER A 221 3.69 13.42 -6.12
C SER A 221 2.29 12.85 -5.90
N LEU A 222 2.01 12.38 -4.67
CA LEU A 222 0.69 11.82 -4.33
C LEU A 222 -0.39 12.89 -4.29
N PHE A 223 -0.09 14.05 -3.75
CA PHE A 223 -1.02 15.17 -3.70
C PHE A 223 -1.36 15.67 -5.11
N SER A 224 -0.34 15.87 -5.96
CA SER A 224 -0.54 16.20 -7.37
C SER A 224 -1.40 15.14 -8.09
N MET A 225 -1.14 13.85 -7.83
CA MET A 225 -1.96 12.77 -8.39
C MET A 225 -3.43 12.88 -7.96
N ILE A 226 -3.70 13.19 -6.69
CA ILE A 226 -5.07 13.28 -6.16
C ILE A 226 -5.77 14.53 -6.69
N THR A 227 -5.14 15.70 -6.63
CA THR A 227 -5.80 16.99 -6.90
C THR A 227 -5.88 17.33 -8.38
N SER A 228 -4.84 16.99 -9.17
CA SER A 228 -4.81 17.30 -10.61
C SER A 228 -5.67 16.38 -11.47
N ASN A 229 -6.05 15.20 -10.96
CA ASN A 229 -6.85 14.24 -11.71
C ASN A 229 -8.30 14.21 -11.22
N THR A 230 -9.13 15.02 -11.84
CA THR A 230 -10.56 15.18 -11.47
C THR A 230 -11.46 14.07 -12.02
N ASP A 231 -11.01 13.30 -13.02
CA ASP A 231 -11.73 12.13 -13.51
C ASP A 231 -11.15 10.83 -12.96
N TYR A 232 -12.05 9.91 -12.63
CA TYR A 232 -11.70 8.65 -12.00
C TYR A 232 -10.77 7.77 -12.85
N SER A 233 -10.96 7.77 -14.14
CA SER A 233 -10.19 6.89 -15.03
C SER A 233 -8.73 7.33 -15.15
N THR A 234 -8.48 8.62 -15.21
CA THR A 234 -7.12 9.19 -15.20
C THR A 234 -6.46 8.98 -13.84
N PHE A 235 -7.19 9.25 -12.75
CA PHE A 235 -6.69 9.02 -11.40
C PHE A 235 -6.30 7.56 -11.18
N THR A 236 -7.21 6.60 -11.45
CA THR A 236 -6.94 5.18 -11.19
C THR A 236 -5.79 4.64 -12.03
N ARG A 237 -5.61 5.14 -13.27
CA ARG A 237 -4.48 4.77 -14.12
C ARG A 237 -3.15 5.34 -13.60
N ARG A 238 -3.13 6.62 -13.21
CA ARG A 238 -1.94 7.23 -12.62
C ARG A 238 -1.54 6.53 -11.33
N LEU A 239 -2.52 6.20 -10.48
CA LEU A 239 -2.28 5.44 -9.25
C LEU A 239 -1.69 4.06 -9.54
N GLN A 240 -2.30 3.30 -10.47
CA GLN A 240 -1.85 1.95 -10.79
C GLN A 240 -0.46 1.93 -11.43
N ASN A 241 -0.26 2.71 -12.50
CA ASN A 241 0.99 2.67 -13.27
C ASN A 241 2.14 3.46 -12.62
N GLY A 242 1.82 4.38 -11.72
CA GLY A 242 2.78 5.12 -10.89
C GLY A 242 3.11 4.36 -9.62
N ILE A 243 2.82 4.97 -8.49
CA ILE A 243 3.26 4.52 -7.17
C ILE A 243 2.89 3.06 -6.85
N HIS A 244 1.72 2.55 -7.32
CA HIS A 244 1.35 1.16 -7.08
C HIS A 244 2.35 0.19 -7.72
N ASN A 245 2.61 0.33 -9.03
CA ASN A 245 3.58 -0.52 -9.72
C ASN A 245 5.00 -0.29 -9.20
N GLU A 246 5.35 0.95 -8.86
CA GLU A 246 6.68 1.31 -8.37
C GLU A 246 7.02 0.58 -7.07
N VAL A 247 6.12 0.58 -6.09
CA VAL A 247 6.31 -0.18 -4.85
C VAL A 247 6.37 -1.68 -5.10
N HIS A 248 5.48 -2.23 -5.94
CA HIS A 248 5.50 -3.65 -6.28
C HIS A 248 6.82 -4.06 -6.94
N ALA A 249 7.25 -3.30 -7.93
CA ALA A 249 8.46 -3.59 -8.69
C ALA A 249 9.74 -3.43 -7.84
N THR A 250 9.78 -2.42 -6.97
CA THR A 250 10.93 -2.14 -6.10
C THR A 250 11.07 -3.17 -4.98
N VAL A 251 9.97 -3.56 -4.32
CA VAL A 251 10.00 -4.64 -3.32
C VAL A 251 10.35 -5.98 -3.98
N GLY A 252 9.97 -6.15 -5.23
CA GLY A 252 10.43 -7.23 -6.08
C GLY A 252 10.08 -8.64 -5.59
N GLY A 253 10.86 -9.63 -6.01
CA GLY A 253 10.65 -11.02 -5.66
C GLY A 253 9.21 -11.48 -5.91
N THR A 254 8.58 -12.13 -4.94
CA THR A 254 7.18 -12.55 -5.02
C THR A 254 6.23 -11.36 -5.13
N PHE A 255 6.53 -10.27 -4.42
CA PHE A 255 5.72 -9.05 -4.40
C PHE A 255 5.69 -8.33 -5.76
N GLY A 256 6.75 -8.44 -6.55
CA GLY A 256 6.87 -7.89 -7.91
C GLY A 256 6.17 -8.74 -8.99
N SER A 257 5.20 -9.58 -8.64
CA SER A 257 4.52 -10.47 -9.59
C SER A 257 3.01 -10.53 -9.36
N PHE A 258 2.29 -11.16 -10.28
CA PHE A 258 0.86 -11.46 -10.08
C PHE A 258 0.59 -12.42 -8.92
N GLY A 259 1.62 -13.09 -8.41
CA GLY A 259 1.60 -13.85 -7.15
C GLY A 259 1.76 -12.98 -5.89
N ALA A 260 1.83 -11.67 -6.03
CA ALA A 260 2.07 -10.72 -4.93
C ALA A 260 1.24 -10.95 -3.65
N PRO A 261 -0.03 -11.38 -3.70
CA PRO A 261 -0.79 -11.68 -2.49
C PRO A 261 -0.22 -12.81 -1.62
N ALA A 262 0.73 -13.60 -2.12
CA ALA A 262 1.47 -14.56 -1.29
C ALA A 262 2.28 -13.84 -0.21
N ASP A 263 2.81 -12.66 -0.53
CA ASP A 263 3.37 -11.76 0.46
C ASP A 263 2.26 -10.95 1.15
N VAL A 264 2.16 -11.06 2.45
CA VAL A 264 1.12 -10.41 3.27
C VAL A 264 1.19 -8.88 3.18
N LEU A 265 2.34 -8.31 2.84
CA LEU A 265 2.49 -6.88 2.54
C LEU A 265 1.50 -6.41 1.47
N PHE A 266 1.11 -7.28 0.53
CA PHE A 266 0.14 -6.97 -0.52
C PHE A 266 -1.13 -6.34 0.05
N TYR A 267 -1.69 -6.93 1.09
CA TYR A 267 -2.96 -6.44 1.66
C TYR A 267 -2.77 -5.07 2.33
N SER A 268 -1.64 -4.86 2.99
CA SER A 268 -1.31 -3.56 3.59
C SER A 268 -1.02 -2.50 2.54
N TRP A 269 -0.35 -2.87 1.44
CA TRP A 269 -0.11 -1.99 0.32
C TRP A 269 -1.40 -1.62 -0.41
N HIS A 270 -2.24 -2.59 -0.71
CA HIS A 270 -3.55 -2.31 -1.31
C HIS A 270 -4.53 -1.60 -0.37
N SER A 271 -4.32 -1.69 0.95
CA SER A 271 -5.01 -0.80 1.90
C SER A 271 -4.55 0.65 1.76
N THR A 272 -3.25 0.91 1.46
CA THR A 272 -2.76 2.27 1.11
C THR A 272 -3.33 2.76 -0.21
N VAL A 273 -3.31 1.92 -1.24
CA VAL A 273 -3.92 2.23 -2.55
C VAL A 273 -5.40 2.58 -2.40
N ASP A 274 -6.12 1.84 -1.57
CA ASP A 274 -7.52 2.10 -1.26
C ASP A 274 -7.72 3.38 -0.43
N MET A 275 -6.80 3.70 0.49
CA MET A 275 -6.79 4.97 1.24
C MET A 275 -6.58 6.16 0.30
N LEU A 276 -5.65 6.08 -0.66
CA LEU A 276 -5.43 7.14 -1.65
C LEU A 276 -6.68 7.36 -2.52
N HIS A 277 -7.37 6.29 -2.91
CA HIS A 277 -8.66 6.37 -3.58
C HIS A 277 -9.76 6.98 -2.67
N TYR A 278 -9.80 6.60 -1.41
CA TYR A 278 -10.70 7.18 -0.41
C TYR A 278 -10.48 8.69 -0.29
N ILE A 279 -9.24 9.15 -0.24
CA ILE A 279 -8.88 10.58 -0.18
C ILE A 279 -9.29 11.28 -1.47
N TRP A 280 -8.95 10.72 -2.65
CA TRP A 280 -9.38 11.26 -3.94
C TRP A 280 -10.90 11.45 -4.00
N HIS A 281 -11.66 10.45 -3.56
CA HIS A 281 -13.12 10.51 -3.47
C HIS A 281 -13.58 11.71 -2.62
N HIS A 282 -12.97 11.92 -1.45
CA HIS A 282 -13.34 13.01 -0.55
C HIS A 282 -12.96 14.37 -1.10
N CYS A 283 -11.87 14.49 -1.83
CA CYS A 283 -11.46 15.73 -2.49
C CYS A 283 -12.45 16.18 -3.57
N HIS A 284 -12.92 15.23 -4.38
CA HIS A 284 -13.73 15.57 -5.56
C HIS A 284 -15.24 15.43 -5.34
N LEU A 285 -15.68 14.72 -4.29
CA LEU A 285 -17.09 14.40 -4.04
C LEU A 285 -17.50 14.81 -2.63
N LYS A 286 -18.41 15.79 -2.54
CA LYS A 286 -18.83 16.41 -1.27
C LYS A 286 -19.73 15.53 -0.37
N ALA A 287 -20.21 14.38 -0.84
CA ALA A 287 -21.18 13.57 -0.10
C ALA A 287 -20.91 12.07 -0.29
N PRO A 288 -21.33 11.21 0.64
CA PRO A 288 -21.34 9.78 0.42
C PRO A 288 -22.14 9.46 -0.83
N ILE A 289 -21.56 8.64 -1.72
CA ILE A 289 -22.21 8.18 -2.93
C ILE A 289 -22.84 6.82 -2.62
N ASN A 290 -24.13 6.70 -2.82
CA ASN A 290 -24.79 5.40 -2.88
C ASN A 290 -24.90 4.95 -4.33
N SER A 291 -25.21 3.67 -4.55
CA SER A 291 -25.34 3.06 -5.88
C SER A 291 -26.34 3.78 -6.81
N THR A 292 -27.23 4.61 -6.29
CA THR A 292 -28.20 5.40 -7.06
C THR A 292 -27.67 6.78 -7.45
N GLY A 293 -26.60 7.29 -6.80
CA GLY A 293 -25.96 8.58 -7.07
C GLY A 293 -24.80 8.54 -8.07
N ILE A 294 -24.50 7.38 -8.62
CA ILE A 294 -23.31 7.11 -9.46
C ILE A 294 -23.39 7.72 -10.87
N SER A 295 -24.51 8.34 -11.24
CA SER A 295 -24.68 8.98 -12.55
C SER A 295 -23.89 10.28 -12.74
N THR A 296 -23.01 10.64 -11.80
CA THR A 296 -22.16 11.81 -11.94
C THR A 296 -21.03 11.55 -12.95
N SER A 297 -20.68 12.58 -13.70
CA SER A 297 -19.59 12.52 -14.69
C SER A 297 -18.24 12.06 -14.10
N VAL A 298 -18.02 12.24 -12.82
CA VAL A 298 -16.80 11.85 -12.10
C VAL A 298 -16.61 10.33 -12.03
N TRP A 299 -17.70 9.56 -11.88
CA TRP A 299 -17.67 8.10 -11.83
C TRP A 299 -18.00 7.46 -13.19
N ASN A 300 -17.90 8.23 -14.24
CA ASN A 300 -18.12 7.67 -15.56
C ASN A 300 -16.93 6.81 -15.99
N PHE A 301 -17.04 5.51 -15.76
CA PHE A 301 -16.11 4.52 -16.28
C PHE A 301 -15.92 4.61 -17.80
N ASN A 302 -16.90 5.17 -18.49
CA ASN A 302 -16.88 5.41 -19.93
C ASN A 302 -16.37 6.81 -20.30
N GLY A 303 -15.59 7.45 -19.42
CA GLY A 303 -15.06 8.81 -19.66
C GLY A 303 -14.77 9.05 -21.15
N ALA A 304 -14.85 10.27 -21.64
CA ALA A 304 -14.85 10.65 -23.04
C ALA A 304 -13.76 9.97 -23.92
N ASN A 305 -12.80 9.32 -23.31
CA ASN A 305 -11.63 8.74 -23.96
C ASN A 305 -11.63 7.22 -24.12
N GLN A 306 -12.71 6.50 -23.82
CA GLN A 306 -12.82 5.04 -24.03
C GLN A 306 -11.78 4.19 -23.27
N GLU A 307 -11.14 4.69 -22.24
CA GLU A 307 -9.94 4.11 -21.65
C GLU A 307 -10.19 3.13 -20.50
N CYS A 308 -11.45 2.94 -20.13
CA CYS A 308 -11.87 1.86 -19.23
C CYS A 308 -12.05 0.52 -19.92
N ARG A 309 -11.48 0.35 -21.10
CA ARG A 309 -11.47 -0.93 -21.80
C ARG A 309 -10.38 -1.82 -21.24
N LEU A 310 -10.68 -3.10 -21.09
CA LEU A 310 -9.68 -4.12 -20.92
C LEU A 310 -8.59 -3.93 -21.98
N THR A 311 -7.34 -3.76 -21.56
CA THR A 311 -6.25 -3.57 -22.48
C THR A 311 -6.16 -4.74 -23.45
N LYS A 312 -6.17 -4.47 -24.75
CA LYS A 312 -5.79 -5.24 -25.94
C LYS A 312 -5.94 -6.80 -25.97
N ARG A 313 -6.16 -7.46 -24.84
CA ARG A 313 -6.38 -8.91 -24.76
C ARG A 313 -7.88 -9.16 -24.60
N ALA A 314 -8.56 -9.37 -25.72
CA ALA A 314 -9.94 -9.90 -25.71
C ALA A 314 -9.94 -11.27 -25.03
N ILE A 315 -10.46 -11.35 -23.82
CA ILE A 315 -10.70 -12.63 -23.16
C ILE A 315 -12.14 -13.02 -23.45
N ASN A 316 -12.32 -14.22 -23.95
CA ASN A 316 -13.65 -14.77 -24.19
C ASN A 316 -14.46 -14.75 -22.89
N GLY A 317 -15.53 -13.95 -22.85
CA GLY A 317 -16.50 -13.89 -21.75
C GLY A 317 -16.36 -12.74 -20.75
N ILE A 318 -15.36 -11.85 -20.90
CA ILE A 318 -15.29 -10.61 -20.13
C ILE A 318 -15.79 -9.45 -21.01
N ASP A 319 -16.67 -8.63 -20.44
CA ASP A 319 -17.23 -7.46 -21.13
C ASP A 319 -16.10 -6.48 -21.47
N ALA A 320 -16.02 -6.08 -22.73
CA ALA A 320 -14.97 -5.18 -23.23
C ALA A 320 -15.08 -3.75 -22.65
N SER A 321 -16.17 -3.44 -21.95
CA SER A 321 -16.40 -2.14 -21.30
C SER A 321 -16.97 -2.34 -19.90
N LEU A 322 -16.18 -2.03 -18.89
CA LEU A 322 -16.65 -2.03 -17.50
C LEU A 322 -17.50 -0.78 -17.23
N THR A 323 -18.58 -0.96 -16.50
CA THR A 323 -19.42 0.10 -15.96
C THR A 323 -19.60 -0.12 -14.46
N VAL A 324 -20.11 0.88 -13.74
CA VAL A 324 -20.44 0.71 -12.33
C VAL A 324 -21.46 -0.42 -12.07
N SER A 325 -22.26 -0.76 -13.05
CA SER A 325 -23.23 -1.88 -12.98
C SER A 325 -22.63 -3.23 -13.38
N SER A 326 -21.41 -3.26 -13.91
CA SER A 326 -20.73 -4.50 -14.25
C SER A 326 -20.43 -5.30 -12.99
N LYS A 327 -20.58 -6.63 -13.11
CA LYS A 327 -20.12 -7.53 -12.05
C LYS A 327 -18.60 -7.56 -12.02
N ILE A 328 -18.05 -7.61 -10.82
CA ILE A 328 -16.63 -7.83 -10.60
C ILE A 328 -16.37 -9.33 -10.74
N HIS A 329 -15.56 -9.72 -11.72
CA HIS A 329 -15.14 -11.11 -11.89
C HIS A 329 -13.99 -11.43 -10.96
N MET A 330 -14.14 -12.52 -10.20
CA MET A 330 -13.11 -13.12 -9.37
C MET A 330 -13.24 -14.62 -9.49
N GLU A 331 -12.21 -15.26 -10.01
CA GLU A 331 -12.13 -16.72 -10.18
C GLU A 331 -10.88 -17.25 -9.45
N ALA A 332 -10.94 -18.47 -9.00
CA ALA A 332 -9.81 -19.23 -8.50
C ALA A 332 -9.92 -20.66 -9.02
N ASP A 333 -8.80 -21.24 -9.46
CA ASP A 333 -8.78 -22.57 -10.07
C ASP A 333 -9.80 -22.75 -11.23
N GLY A 334 -10.07 -21.66 -11.99
CA GLY A 334 -11.04 -21.64 -13.08
C GLY A 334 -12.51 -21.65 -12.65
N MET A 335 -12.80 -21.41 -11.38
CA MET A 335 -14.15 -21.36 -10.80
C MET A 335 -14.44 -19.96 -10.23
N ASP A 336 -15.67 -19.47 -10.48
CA ASP A 336 -16.14 -18.25 -9.81
C ASP A 336 -16.08 -18.40 -8.29
N VAL A 337 -15.60 -17.36 -7.60
CA VAL A 337 -15.42 -17.38 -6.13
C VAL A 337 -16.71 -17.68 -5.36
N THR A 338 -17.89 -17.37 -5.95
CA THR A 338 -19.19 -17.61 -5.30
C THR A 338 -19.60 -19.09 -5.27
N VAL A 339 -18.94 -19.92 -6.08
CA VAL A 339 -19.15 -21.38 -6.10
C VAL A 339 -17.91 -22.17 -5.69
N HIS A 340 -16.74 -21.53 -5.60
CA HIS A 340 -15.50 -22.16 -5.18
C HIS A 340 -15.62 -22.67 -3.73
N GLU A 341 -15.29 -23.94 -3.49
CA GLU A 341 -15.58 -24.64 -2.22
C GLU A 341 -15.08 -23.87 -0.99
N LYS A 342 -13.87 -23.37 -1.04
CA LYS A 342 -13.22 -22.67 0.08
C LYS A 342 -13.64 -21.20 0.22
N LEU A 343 -13.97 -20.54 -0.90
CA LEU A 343 -14.17 -19.08 -0.94
C LEU A 343 -15.63 -18.65 -0.89
N LYS A 344 -16.56 -19.49 -1.33
CA LYS A 344 -17.99 -19.13 -1.50
C LYS A 344 -18.61 -18.47 -0.26
N ALA A 345 -18.26 -18.95 0.93
CA ALA A 345 -18.79 -18.37 2.17
C ALA A 345 -18.25 -16.96 2.45
N MET A 346 -17.03 -16.64 2.00
CA MET A 346 -16.39 -15.33 2.21
C MET A 346 -16.95 -14.28 1.25
N PHE A 347 -17.46 -14.73 0.09
CA PHE A 347 -18.01 -13.86 -0.95
C PHE A 347 -19.54 -13.79 -0.95
N ALA A 348 -20.23 -14.56 -0.08
CA ALA A 348 -21.69 -14.70 -0.13
C ALA A 348 -22.44 -13.40 0.16
N ASP A 349 -21.95 -12.62 1.15
CA ASP A 349 -22.66 -11.46 1.70
C ASP A 349 -22.06 -10.12 1.26
N VAL A 350 -21.09 -10.13 0.33
CA VAL A 350 -20.46 -8.90 -0.18
C VAL A 350 -21.04 -8.52 -1.54
N GLY A 351 -21.07 -7.23 -1.84
CA GLY A 351 -21.50 -6.70 -3.13
C GLY A 351 -20.81 -7.35 -4.32
N THR A 352 -21.47 -7.38 -5.47
CA THR A 352 -20.99 -8.08 -6.66
C THR A 352 -20.65 -7.17 -7.82
N THR A 353 -21.05 -5.91 -7.76
CA THR A 353 -20.83 -4.91 -8.82
C THR A 353 -19.82 -3.86 -8.40
N TYR A 354 -19.20 -3.18 -9.34
CA TYR A 354 -18.32 -2.06 -9.06
C TYR A 354 -19.02 -0.95 -8.27
N GLY A 355 -20.30 -0.71 -8.55
CA GLY A 355 -21.11 0.28 -7.86
C GLY A 355 -21.28 0.03 -6.37
N ASP A 356 -21.18 -1.23 -5.94
CA ASP A 356 -21.27 -1.59 -4.51
C ASP A 356 -20.04 -1.13 -3.71
N TYR A 357 -18.95 -0.76 -4.39
CA TYR A 357 -17.65 -0.44 -3.75
C TYR A 357 -17.18 1.00 -3.94
N VAL A 358 -17.99 1.87 -4.56
CA VAL A 358 -17.55 3.25 -4.84
C VAL A 358 -17.30 4.08 -3.58
N ASP A 359 -18.01 3.83 -2.49
CA ASP A 359 -17.84 4.54 -1.22
C ASP A 359 -17.76 3.56 -0.04
N THR A 360 -16.67 3.61 0.71
CA THR A 360 -16.43 2.74 1.88
C THR A 360 -17.48 2.90 2.98
N ARG A 361 -18.13 4.06 3.03
CA ARG A 361 -19.18 4.39 4.00
C ARG A 361 -20.58 3.95 3.56
N SER A 362 -20.72 3.55 2.30
CA SER A 362 -21.98 3.08 1.69
C SER A 362 -22.03 1.56 1.53
N LEU A 363 -21.02 0.83 1.99
CA LEU A 363 -21.04 -0.62 2.11
C LEU A 363 -22.10 -1.07 3.13
N SER A 364 -22.46 -2.34 3.17
CA SER A 364 -23.37 -2.82 4.21
C SER A 364 -22.82 -2.49 5.60
N ALA A 365 -23.71 -2.30 6.58
CA ALA A 365 -23.34 -1.80 7.91
C ALA A 365 -22.19 -2.56 8.59
N ASP A 366 -22.07 -3.88 8.30
CA ASP A 366 -21.02 -4.72 8.88
C ASP A 366 -19.68 -4.62 8.14
N TYR A 367 -19.66 -4.00 6.97
CA TYR A 367 -18.50 -3.94 6.08
C TYR A 367 -17.96 -2.53 5.87
N THR A 368 -18.69 -1.50 6.33
CA THR A 368 -18.21 -0.11 6.29
C THR A 368 -16.93 0.05 7.10
N TYR A 369 -16.00 0.83 6.57
CA TYR A 369 -14.75 1.17 7.23
C TYR A 369 -14.34 2.58 6.91
N ASP A 370 -13.39 3.09 7.71
CA ASP A 370 -12.79 4.40 7.58
C ASP A 370 -11.27 4.27 7.71
N TYR A 371 -10.54 5.33 7.41
CA TYR A 371 -9.08 5.41 7.52
C TYR A 371 -8.67 6.44 8.57
N GLU A 372 -7.61 6.10 9.33
CA GLU A 372 -6.83 7.09 10.07
C GLU A 372 -5.86 7.74 9.08
N ILE A 373 -6.26 8.91 8.54
CA ILE A 373 -5.45 9.61 7.55
C ILE A 373 -4.16 10.11 8.20
N PRO A 374 -2.97 9.88 7.60
CA PRO A 374 -1.72 10.41 8.11
C PRO A 374 -1.79 11.93 8.28
N LEU A 375 -1.24 12.43 9.40
CA LEU A 375 -1.36 13.84 9.79
C LEU A 375 -0.90 14.79 8.67
N ASP A 376 0.22 14.46 8.05
CA ASP A 376 0.83 15.29 7.03
C ASP A 376 -0.03 15.32 5.75
N PHE A 377 -0.61 14.20 5.39
CA PHE A 377 -1.61 14.18 4.30
C PHE A 377 -2.85 14.99 4.67
N PHE A 378 -3.27 14.92 5.95
CA PHE A 378 -4.39 15.70 6.45
C PHE A 378 -4.14 17.21 6.36
N ARG A 379 -2.91 17.69 6.59
CA ARG A 379 -2.54 19.10 6.43
C ARG A 379 -2.77 19.59 5.01
N ILE A 380 -2.29 18.82 4.02
CA ILE A 380 -2.47 19.16 2.60
C ILE A 380 -3.95 19.15 2.21
N LEU A 381 -4.74 18.19 2.73
CA LEU A 381 -6.17 18.07 2.41
C LEU A 381 -7.03 19.20 2.98
N ASN A 382 -6.58 19.84 4.06
CA ASN A 382 -7.26 20.99 4.65
C ASN A 382 -7.01 22.31 3.90
N ASP A 383 -6.15 22.30 2.89
CA ASP A 383 -6.03 23.42 1.98
C ASP A 383 -7.29 23.51 1.10
N ASP A 384 -8.19 24.43 1.46
CA ASP A 384 -9.54 24.58 0.87
C ASP A 384 -9.50 24.81 -0.65
N ASP A 385 -8.41 25.36 -1.17
CA ASP A 385 -8.27 25.69 -2.58
C ASP A 385 -7.94 24.44 -3.42
N MET A 386 -7.26 23.46 -2.83
CA MET A 386 -6.75 22.30 -3.55
C MET A 386 -7.67 21.08 -3.44
N CYS A 387 -8.39 20.93 -2.33
CA CYS A 387 -9.28 19.81 -2.08
C CYS A 387 -10.65 20.26 -1.55
N PRO A 388 -11.43 21.01 -2.35
CA PRO A 388 -12.64 21.71 -1.88
C PRO A 388 -13.77 20.77 -1.42
N GLY A 389 -13.68 19.49 -1.71
CA GLY A 389 -14.64 18.47 -1.27
C GLY A 389 -14.32 17.87 0.09
N TYR A 390 -13.12 18.08 0.62
CA TYR A 390 -12.70 17.52 1.89
C TYR A 390 -13.07 18.45 3.05
N GLN A 391 -13.98 17.98 3.89
CA GLN A 391 -14.34 18.66 5.14
C GLN A 391 -13.77 17.85 6.30
N GLY A 392 -12.48 17.98 6.54
CA GLY A 392 -11.83 17.41 7.71
C GLY A 392 -12.34 18.10 8.99
N THR A 393 -12.65 17.31 10.00
CA THR A 393 -13.10 17.79 11.33
C THR A 393 -11.97 17.77 12.35
N GLY A 394 -10.72 17.56 11.94
CA GLY A 394 -9.55 17.57 12.80
C GLY A 394 -9.01 19.00 12.94
N GLU A 395 -8.71 19.44 14.17
CA GLU A 395 -7.81 20.57 14.36
C GLU A 395 -6.45 20.13 13.84
N VAL A 396 -5.89 20.86 12.86
CA VAL A 396 -4.49 20.72 12.49
C VAL A 396 -3.71 21.10 13.75
N PRO A 397 -2.90 20.20 14.32
CA PRO A 397 -2.07 20.59 15.45
C PRO A 397 -1.19 21.75 15.01
N ASP A 398 -1.21 22.84 15.78
CA ASP A 398 -0.27 23.94 15.60
C ASP A 398 1.13 23.42 15.95
N VAL A 399 1.77 22.85 14.96
CA VAL A 399 3.18 22.44 15.08
C VAL A 399 3.95 23.73 14.86
N THR A 400 4.16 24.44 15.95
CA THR A 400 5.22 25.44 16.02
C THR A 400 6.52 24.70 15.76
N THR A 401 6.99 24.77 14.54
CA THR A 401 8.32 24.29 14.14
C THR A 401 9.33 24.91 15.08
N PRO A 402 10.15 24.16 15.80
CA PRO A 402 11.30 24.73 16.46
C PRO A 402 12.16 25.34 15.37
N GLY A 403 12.31 26.65 15.35
CA GLY A 403 13.27 27.30 14.48
C GLY A 403 14.66 26.81 14.89
N ASP A 404 15.12 25.78 14.21
CA ASP A 404 16.54 25.44 14.18
C ASP A 404 17.17 26.27 13.07
N ASP A 405 18.18 27.06 13.42
CA ASP A 405 18.99 27.85 12.46
C ASP A 405 19.89 26.96 11.57
N SER A 406 19.53 25.68 11.40
CA SER A 406 20.22 24.78 10.47
C SER A 406 19.82 25.14 9.03
N ASP A 407 20.79 25.27 8.14
CA ASP A 407 20.56 25.48 6.70
C ASP A 407 19.86 24.26 6.03
N ASP A 408 19.68 23.17 6.78
CA ASP A 408 19.10 21.90 6.33
C ASP A 408 17.59 21.88 6.59
N LEU A 409 16.78 21.92 5.55
CA LEU A 409 15.32 21.87 5.65
C LEU A 409 14.80 20.43 5.72
N THR A 410 13.79 20.20 6.56
CA THR A 410 12.96 18.98 6.45
C THR A 410 12.14 19.04 5.16
N TYR A 411 11.62 17.89 4.71
CA TYR A 411 10.75 17.83 3.53
C TYR A 411 9.56 18.80 3.64
N TRP A 412 8.98 18.92 4.82
CA TRP A 412 7.85 19.83 5.06
C TRP A 412 8.26 21.30 5.00
N GLU A 413 9.39 21.66 5.58
CA GLU A 413 9.90 23.04 5.52
C GLU A 413 10.23 23.45 4.08
N TRP A 414 10.83 22.53 3.30
CA TRP A 414 11.03 22.74 1.88
C TRP A 414 9.70 22.94 1.14
N TYR A 415 8.71 22.05 1.38
CA TYR A 415 7.38 22.12 0.75
C TYR A 415 6.71 23.45 1.04
N GLU A 416 6.59 23.83 2.30
CA GLU A 416 5.93 25.07 2.73
C GLU A 416 6.61 26.32 2.15
N GLN A 417 7.94 26.38 2.20
CA GLN A 417 8.69 27.52 1.67
C GLN A 417 8.59 27.62 0.14
N THR A 418 8.67 26.50 -0.57
CA THR A 418 8.58 26.45 -2.03
C THR A 418 7.17 26.77 -2.48
N LYS A 419 6.15 26.22 -1.82
CA LYS A 419 4.73 26.52 -2.09
C LYS A 419 4.47 28.02 -1.92
N ALA A 420 4.91 28.63 -0.82
CA ALA A 420 4.72 30.05 -0.58
C ALA A 420 5.38 30.93 -1.66
N GLN A 421 6.56 30.58 -2.16
CA GLN A 421 7.19 31.29 -3.29
C GLN A 421 6.37 31.15 -4.57
N LEU A 422 5.88 29.94 -4.87
CA LEU A 422 5.07 29.68 -6.07
C LEU A 422 3.72 30.37 -6.02
N GLU A 423 3.06 30.45 -4.87
CA GLU A 423 1.81 31.20 -4.70
C GLU A 423 1.98 32.69 -4.96
N VAL A 424 3.12 33.28 -4.60
CA VAL A 424 3.44 34.66 -4.95
C VAL A 424 3.63 34.82 -6.46
N LEU A 425 4.20 33.82 -7.15
CA LEU A 425 4.41 33.84 -8.60
C LEU A 425 3.15 33.54 -9.40
N TYR A 426 2.24 32.75 -8.85
CA TYR A 426 1.03 32.24 -9.50
C TYR A 426 -0.21 32.39 -8.58
N PRO A 427 -0.56 33.63 -8.15
CA PRO A 427 -1.59 33.84 -7.11
C PRO A 427 -2.99 33.37 -7.51
N ASP A 428 -3.27 33.27 -8.81
CA ASP A 428 -4.59 32.90 -9.35
C ASP A 428 -4.56 31.54 -10.07
N ASP A 429 -3.46 30.77 -9.94
CA ASP A 429 -3.29 29.49 -10.64
C ASP A 429 -2.71 28.39 -9.71
N PRO A 430 -3.54 27.85 -8.80
CA PRO A 430 -3.10 26.78 -7.89
C PRO A 430 -2.67 25.50 -8.63
N ALA A 431 -3.22 25.24 -9.83
CA ALA A 431 -2.80 24.10 -10.63
C ALA A 431 -1.34 24.25 -11.10
N LYS A 432 -0.94 25.49 -11.44
CA LYS A 432 0.44 25.79 -11.79
C LYS A 432 1.38 25.67 -10.58
N VAL A 433 0.94 26.10 -9.41
CA VAL A 433 1.68 25.90 -8.15
C VAL A 433 1.96 24.43 -7.93
N THR A 434 0.93 23.57 -7.97
CA THR A 434 1.09 22.11 -7.80
C THR A 434 2.00 21.51 -8.86
N GLN A 435 1.88 21.92 -10.12
CA GLN A 435 2.73 21.42 -11.20
C GLN A 435 4.20 21.77 -10.97
N GLN A 436 4.50 23.00 -10.54
CA GLN A 436 5.87 23.44 -10.30
C GLN A 436 6.47 22.75 -9.06
N LEU A 437 5.68 22.56 -7.99
CA LEU A 437 6.08 21.77 -6.84
C LEU A 437 6.49 20.35 -7.27
N GLU A 438 5.68 19.69 -8.10
CA GLU A 438 5.97 18.34 -8.57
C GLU A 438 7.23 18.27 -9.44
N TYR A 439 7.48 19.29 -10.27
CA TYR A 439 8.71 19.36 -11.07
C TYR A 439 9.96 19.50 -10.20
N LEU A 440 9.93 20.39 -9.23
CA LEU A 440 11.03 20.62 -8.29
C LEU A 440 11.28 19.40 -7.39
N ASP A 441 10.23 18.75 -6.93
CA ASP A 441 10.29 17.52 -6.15
C ASP A 441 10.96 16.38 -6.95
N CYS A 442 10.53 16.16 -8.19
CA CYS A 442 11.13 15.15 -9.06
C CYS A 442 12.61 15.44 -9.41
N LEU A 443 12.99 16.71 -9.57
CA LEU A 443 14.40 17.09 -9.74
C LEU A 443 15.22 16.75 -8.50
N GLY A 444 14.74 17.10 -7.32
CA GLY A 444 15.40 16.80 -6.06
C GLY A 444 15.51 15.29 -5.79
N ILE A 445 14.44 14.53 -6.04
CA ILE A 445 14.45 13.06 -5.95
C ILE A 445 15.54 12.48 -6.87
N ASN A 446 15.59 12.95 -8.11
CA ASN A 446 16.58 12.46 -9.07
C ASN A 446 18.02 12.80 -8.69
N GLU A 447 18.25 14.01 -8.20
CA GLU A 447 19.59 14.45 -7.77
C GLU A 447 20.07 13.62 -6.57
N THR A 448 19.19 13.35 -5.63
CA THR A 448 19.53 12.71 -4.35
C THR A 448 19.54 11.19 -4.44
N PHE A 449 18.44 10.60 -4.89
CA PHE A 449 18.23 9.15 -4.90
C PHE A 449 18.39 8.53 -6.30
N GLY A 450 18.21 9.32 -7.34
CA GLY A 450 18.10 8.84 -8.71
C GLY A 450 16.70 8.33 -9.04
N VAL A 451 16.25 8.60 -10.25
CA VAL A 451 14.99 8.08 -10.78
C VAL A 451 15.29 7.16 -11.96
N PRO A 452 15.07 5.85 -11.85
CA PRO A 452 15.27 4.93 -12.98
C PRO A 452 14.16 5.14 -14.03
N GLU A 453 14.45 4.89 -15.31
CA GLU A 453 13.45 4.93 -16.37
C GLU A 453 12.37 3.86 -16.16
N SER A 454 12.76 2.68 -15.70
CA SER A 454 11.85 1.59 -15.36
C SER A 454 12.38 0.77 -14.19
N VAL A 455 11.47 0.13 -13.46
CA VAL A 455 11.77 -0.78 -12.34
C VAL A 455 11.04 -2.10 -12.59
N GLY A 456 11.67 -3.21 -12.23
CA GLY A 456 11.13 -4.56 -12.39
C GLY A 456 11.93 -5.40 -13.39
N ASP A 457 11.67 -6.69 -13.46
CA ASP A 457 12.39 -7.63 -14.33
C ASP A 457 11.52 -8.05 -15.53
N GLU A 458 11.76 -7.41 -16.68
CA GLU A 458 11.03 -7.69 -17.93
C GLU A 458 11.29 -9.12 -18.47
N SER A 459 12.37 -9.78 -18.04
CA SER A 459 12.70 -11.13 -18.48
C SER A 459 11.84 -12.20 -17.81
N LEU A 460 11.22 -11.88 -16.68
CA LEU A 460 10.38 -12.81 -15.92
C LEU A 460 8.91 -12.68 -16.30
N GLN A 461 8.31 -13.80 -16.68
CA GLN A 461 6.88 -13.83 -17.00
C GLN A 461 6.02 -13.44 -15.78
N GLY A 462 5.07 -12.54 -15.99
CA GLY A 462 4.17 -12.07 -14.93
C GLY A 462 4.81 -11.11 -13.94
N SER A 463 5.96 -10.50 -14.29
CA SER A 463 6.54 -9.40 -13.50
C SER A 463 5.73 -8.12 -13.64
N ILE A 464 5.66 -7.37 -12.55
CA ILE A 464 5.09 -6.03 -12.52
C ILE A 464 6.23 -5.06 -12.87
N ILE A 465 6.02 -4.29 -13.94
CA ILE A 465 6.97 -3.29 -14.39
C ILE A 465 6.41 -1.90 -14.06
N ALA A 466 7.25 -1.04 -13.55
CA ALA A 466 6.92 0.35 -13.27
C ALA A 466 7.77 1.30 -14.11
N ASN A 467 7.11 2.35 -14.59
CA ASN A 467 7.79 3.53 -15.10
C ASN A 467 7.48 4.67 -14.10
N PRO A 468 8.43 5.02 -13.21
CA PRO A 468 8.22 6.04 -12.21
C PRO A 468 7.70 7.35 -12.83
N HIS A 469 6.72 7.98 -12.20
CA HIS A 469 6.12 9.19 -12.76
C HIS A 469 7.14 10.33 -12.91
N CYS A 470 8.06 10.45 -11.95
CA CYS A 470 9.15 11.41 -12.05
C CYS A 470 10.06 11.18 -13.26
N ALA A 471 10.24 9.94 -13.74
CA ALA A 471 10.99 9.70 -14.97
C ALA A 471 10.36 10.42 -16.18
N THR A 472 9.03 10.38 -16.28
CA THR A 472 8.29 11.10 -17.34
C THR A 472 8.43 12.63 -17.22
N ILE A 473 8.43 13.16 -15.99
CA ILE A 473 8.61 14.59 -15.73
C ILE A 473 10.03 15.01 -16.09
N LEU A 474 11.04 14.26 -15.68
CA LEU A 474 12.45 14.54 -15.97
C LEU A 474 12.73 14.53 -17.47
N ASP A 475 12.16 13.58 -18.20
CA ASP A 475 12.25 13.49 -19.66
C ASP A 475 11.63 14.73 -20.32
N ALA A 476 10.50 15.21 -19.81
CA ALA A 476 9.88 16.44 -20.30
C ALA A 476 10.74 17.68 -20.02
N ILE A 477 11.33 17.79 -18.82
CA ILE A 477 12.22 18.90 -18.44
C ILE A 477 13.51 18.88 -19.25
N GLU A 478 14.09 17.72 -19.53
CA GLU A 478 15.27 17.58 -20.39
C GLU A 478 15.00 18.09 -21.82
N ASN A 479 13.81 17.80 -22.35
CA ASN A 479 13.38 18.25 -23.67
C ASN A 479 13.01 19.74 -23.72
N ASP A 480 12.52 20.31 -22.63
CA ASP A 480 12.17 21.72 -22.49
C ASP A 480 12.45 22.25 -21.08
N SER A 481 13.62 22.78 -20.85
CA SER A 481 14.04 23.35 -19.55
C SER A 481 13.22 24.56 -19.11
N THR A 482 12.38 25.14 -19.98
CA THR A 482 11.52 26.28 -19.63
C THR A 482 10.26 25.84 -18.86
N LEU A 483 10.03 24.55 -18.74
CA LEU A 483 8.93 23.99 -17.94
C LEU A 483 9.10 24.31 -16.45
N VAL A 484 10.33 24.36 -15.96
CA VAL A 484 10.66 24.72 -14.57
C VAL A 484 10.82 26.23 -14.44
N ASP A 485 10.18 26.83 -13.47
CA ASP A 485 10.29 28.29 -13.22
C ASP A 485 11.60 28.63 -12.51
N SER A 486 12.54 29.18 -13.26
CA SER A 486 13.87 29.56 -12.77
C SER A 486 13.89 30.66 -11.69
N ARG A 487 12.74 31.22 -11.32
CA ARG A 487 12.61 32.19 -10.22
C ARG A 487 12.48 31.53 -8.85
N VAL A 488 12.27 30.21 -8.80
CA VAL A 488 12.21 29.44 -7.57
C VAL A 488 13.59 28.90 -7.23
N ASP A 489 13.95 28.92 -5.96
CA ASP A 489 15.25 28.43 -5.50
C ASP A 489 15.22 26.89 -5.36
N GLU A 490 15.82 26.21 -6.34
CA GLU A 490 15.89 24.74 -6.38
C GLU A 490 16.87 24.15 -5.35
N LYS A 491 17.77 24.96 -4.79
CA LYS A 491 18.93 24.47 -4.01
C LYS A 491 18.62 23.94 -2.62
N LYS A 492 17.39 24.07 -2.16
CA LYS A 492 17.02 23.71 -0.78
C LYS A 492 16.42 22.31 -0.63
N TRP A 493 16.13 21.63 -1.73
CA TRP A 493 15.62 20.27 -1.68
C TRP A 493 16.75 19.30 -1.26
N GLY A 494 16.59 18.58 -0.18
CA GLY A 494 17.51 17.51 0.22
C GLY A 494 18.87 17.96 0.79
N ASP A 495 19.02 19.19 1.26
CA ASP A 495 20.27 19.67 1.89
C ASP A 495 20.68 18.84 3.12
N LYS A 496 19.73 18.14 3.76
CA LYS A 496 19.96 17.19 4.86
C LYS A 496 20.45 15.82 4.43
N VAL A 497 20.23 15.43 3.18
CA VAL A 497 20.63 14.09 2.75
C VAL A 497 22.14 13.97 2.80
N SER A 498 22.64 13.14 3.68
CA SER A 498 24.06 13.05 3.99
C SER A 498 24.87 12.78 2.72
N LYS A 499 26.01 13.49 2.59
CA LYS A 499 26.99 13.32 1.50
C LYS A 499 27.50 11.87 1.35
N ASP A 500 27.10 10.96 2.20
CA ASP A 500 27.46 9.55 2.17
C ASP A 500 26.56 8.71 1.23
N VAL A 501 25.28 9.09 1.03
CA VAL A 501 24.40 8.45 0.04
C VAL A 501 24.92 8.68 -1.38
N SER A 502 25.48 9.88 -1.66
CA SER A 502 26.07 10.18 -2.97
C SER A 502 27.33 9.38 -3.29
N LYS A 503 28.04 8.84 -2.30
CA LYS A 503 29.23 8.01 -2.52
C LYS A 503 28.86 6.57 -2.89
N ASN A 504 27.76 6.05 -2.37
CA ASN A 504 27.29 4.70 -2.73
C ASN A 504 26.75 4.64 -4.16
N LYS A 505 26.17 5.74 -4.66
CA LYS A 505 25.69 5.86 -6.04
C LYS A 505 26.79 5.67 -7.10
N LEU A 506 28.02 6.10 -6.83
CA LEU A 506 29.17 5.93 -7.73
C LEU A 506 29.71 4.49 -7.76
N SER A 507 29.48 3.69 -6.72
CA SER A 507 29.93 2.30 -6.67
C SER A 507 28.97 1.32 -7.35
N SER A 508 27.65 1.56 -7.29
CA SER A 508 26.66 0.71 -7.96
C SER A 508 26.61 0.91 -9.48
N ALA A 509 26.79 2.15 -9.96
CA ALA A 509 26.87 2.45 -11.38
C ALA A 509 28.13 1.88 -12.05
N ALA A 510 29.21 1.62 -11.28
CA ALA A 510 30.45 1.03 -11.79
C ALA A 510 30.39 -0.52 -11.90
N SER A 511 29.40 -1.17 -11.27
CA SER A 511 29.28 -2.65 -11.28
C SER A 511 28.51 -3.19 -12.48
N THR A 512 27.78 -2.35 -13.22
CA THR A 512 26.95 -2.80 -14.37
C THR A 512 27.62 -2.72 -15.73
N THR A 513 28.88 -2.25 -15.82
CA THR A 513 29.58 -2.05 -17.11
C THR A 513 30.82 -2.93 -17.34
N THR A 514 30.99 -4.04 -16.66
CA THR A 514 32.10 -5.00 -16.95
C THR A 514 31.58 -6.41 -17.12
N GLY A 515 31.24 -6.79 -18.36
CA GLY A 515 30.90 -8.18 -18.63
C GLY A 515 30.54 -8.57 -20.06
N LEU A 516 30.82 -7.77 -21.08
CA LEU A 516 30.77 -8.28 -22.46
C LEU A 516 32.18 -8.70 -22.91
N SER A 517 32.60 -9.89 -22.47
CA SER A 517 33.71 -10.62 -23.14
C SER A 517 33.16 -11.26 -24.40
N VAL A 518 33.44 -10.65 -25.53
CA VAL A 518 33.23 -11.26 -26.84
C VAL A 518 34.19 -12.46 -26.97
N VAL A 519 33.68 -13.68 -26.77
CA VAL A 519 34.37 -14.89 -27.13
C VAL A 519 34.15 -15.12 -28.62
N THR A 520 35.15 -14.72 -29.43
CA THR A 520 35.20 -15.06 -30.85
C THR A 520 35.60 -16.55 -30.96
N VAL A 521 34.62 -17.42 -31.21
CA VAL A 521 34.89 -18.82 -31.56
C VAL A 521 35.23 -18.86 -33.03
N VAL A 522 36.53 -19.06 -33.32
CA VAL A 522 37.01 -19.38 -34.67
C VAL A 522 36.74 -20.88 -34.92
N VAL A 523 35.74 -21.16 -35.73
CA VAL A 523 35.50 -22.53 -36.24
C VAL A 523 36.40 -22.75 -37.43
N THR A 524 37.49 -23.51 -37.23
CA THR A 524 38.34 -24.03 -38.31
C THR A 524 37.68 -25.29 -38.87
N MET A 525 37.09 -25.22 -40.06
CA MET A 525 36.70 -26.41 -40.82
C MET A 525 37.93 -27.11 -41.37
N MET A 526 38.26 -28.30 -40.85
CA MET A 526 39.11 -29.25 -41.52
C MET A 526 38.27 -30.22 -42.37
N TRP A 527 38.42 -30.13 -43.67
CA TRP A 527 38.01 -31.15 -44.62
C TRP A 527 39.06 -32.29 -44.54
N ALA A 528 38.64 -33.49 -44.27
CA ALA A 528 39.40 -34.69 -44.56
C ALA A 528 38.50 -35.68 -45.29
N THR A 529 38.87 -35.95 -46.50
CA THR A 529 38.41 -37.00 -47.38
C THR A 529 38.75 -38.38 -46.84
N LEU A 530 37.77 -39.28 -46.70
CA LEU A 530 37.74 -40.64 -47.23
C LEU A 530 36.36 -41.25 -46.95
#